data_55482f9088198768a9bbfe5b0dfed335
#
_entry.id   55482f9088198768a9bbfe5b0dfed335
#
_cell.length_a   1.000
_cell.length_b   1.000
_cell.length_c   1.000
_cell.angle_alpha   90.00
_cell.angle_beta   90.00
_cell.angle_gamma   90.00
#
_symmetry.space_group_name_H-M   'P 1'
#
loop_
_entity.id
_entity.type
_entity.pdbx_description
1 polymer ?
#
loop_
_entity_poly.entity_id
_entity_poly.type
_entity_poly.pdbx_seq_one_letter_code
_entity_poly.pdbx_strand_id
1 'polypeptide(L)'
;FIMPQNNGQIPGILYCIRCCVPETQEGVSFDEMGVCTACRSSEEKMHINWQAREEQLQKILNDAKQKAGDGYDCVLPISGGKDSFFQAHVLVKVYGLKPLAVTFSHNWFSETGFYNLQRCLEVFNLDHIQFTPARGTVNKLARKSIGAIGDSCWHCHSGVGAFPLQIATKFKIPLLVWGESIAENDGRATYQCPV
;
A
#
# COMPACT_ATOMS: atom_id res chain seq x y z
N PHE A 1 10.39 41.41 1.39
CA PHE A 1 10.34 40.04 0.85
C PHE A 1 11.78 39.52 0.80
N ILE A 2 12.21 38.87 1.83
CA ILE A 2 13.45 38.10 1.75
C ILE A 2 13.03 36.83 1.02
N MET A 3 13.41 36.71 -0.26
CA MET A 3 13.32 35.45 -1.00
C MET A 3 14.07 34.42 -0.18
N PRO A 4 13.44 33.31 0.28
CA PRO A 4 14.20 32.22 0.84
C PRO A 4 15.17 31.76 -0.22
N GLN A 5 16.40 31.51 0.19
CA GLN A 5 17.43 30.94 -0.68
C GLN A 5 16.83 29.75 -1.41
N ASN A 6 16.98 29.74 -2.72
CA ASN A 6 16.32 28.83 -3.64
C ASN A 6 16.73 27.37 -3.35
N ASN A 7 16.06 26.75 -2.39
CA ASN A 7 16.27 25.36 -1.97
C ASN A 7 15.67 24.36 -2.97
N GLY A 8 15.70 24.68 -4.26
CA GLY A 8 15.12 23.86 -5.31
C GLY A 8 13.61 24.06 -5.50
N GLN A 9 13.00 25.02 -4.80
CA GLN A 9 11.58 25.35 -4.95
C GLN A 9 11.34 26.12 -6.23
N ILE A 10 10.27 25.80 -6.92
CA ILE A 10 9.86 26.51 -8.14
C ILE A 10 9.24 27.86 -7.74
N PRO A 11 9.76 29.02 -8.26
CA PRO A 11 9.19 30.34 -7.94
C PRO A 11 7.69 30.39 -8.31
N GLY A 12 6.87 30.95 -7.42
CA GLY A 12 5.43 31.14 -7.64
C GLY A 12 4.55 29.96 -7.27
N ILE A 13 5.12 28.84 -6.81
CA ILE A 13 4.39 27.70 -6.25
C ILE A 13 4.40 27.80 -4.72
N LEU A 14 3.23 27.60 -4.11
CA LEU A 14 3.13 27.53 -2.66
C LEU A 14 3.53 26.14 -2.16
N TYR A 15 4.22 26.12 -1.03
CA TYR A 15 4.68 24.91 -0.38
C TYR A 15 4.21 24.86 1.07
N CYS A 16 3.88 23.67 1.54
CA CYS A 16 3.56 23.48 2.94
C CYS A 16 4.73 23.90 3.83
N ILE A 17 4.45 24.73 4.83
CA ILE A 17 5.48 25.21 5.79
C ILE A 17 6.09 24.11 6.65
N ARG A 18 5.47 22.92 6.73
CA ARG A 18 5.94 21.78 7.54
C ARG A 18 6.63 20.68 6.74
N CYS A 19 6.02 20.20 5.66
CA CYS A 19 6.54 19.05 4.90
C CYS A 19 7.02 19.41 3.49
N CYS A 20 6.93 20.69 3.10
CA CYS A 20 7.37 21.21 1.81
C CYS A 20 6.64 20.57 0.59
N VAL A 21 5.50 19.93 0.77
CA VAL A 21 4.69 19.46 -0.36
C VAL A 21 4.19 20.68 -1.15
N PRO A 22 4.28 20.69 -2.50
CA PRO A 22 3.78 21.78 -3.30
C PRO A 22 2.26 21.74 -3.45
N GLU A 23 1.63 22.90 -3.68
CA GLU A 23 0.19 23.00 -3.98
C GLU A 23 -0.24 22.27 -5.25
N THR A 24 0.71 21.98 -6.14
CA THR A 24 0.47 21.22 -7.36
C THR A 24 0.26 19.72 -7.13
N GLN A 25 0.52 19.23 -5.91
CA GLN A 25 0.23 17.85 -5.56
C GLN A 25 -1.29 17.63 -5.54
N GLU A 26 -1.75 16.67 -6.33
CA GLU A 26 -3.17 16.37 -6.44
C GLU A 26 -3.79 15.99 -5.07
N GLY A 27 -4.94 16.62 -4.74
CA GLY A 27 -5.65 16.38 -3.49
C GLY A 27 -5.09 17.09 -2.26
N VAL A 28 -4.05 17.92 -2.41
CA VAL A 28 -3.50 18.72 -1.33
C VAL A 28 -4.14 20.11 -1.34
N SER A 29 -4.53 20.58 -0.16
CA SER A 29 -4.91 21.98 0.09
C SER A 29 -4.19 22.50 1.32
N PHE A 30 -4.09 23.82 1.45
CA PHE A 30 -3.45 24.48 2.59
C PHE A 30 -4.47 25.22 3.43
N ASP A 31 -4.28 25.21 4.74
CA ASP A 31 -5.01 26.07 5.66
C ASP A 31 -4.46 27.50 5.66
N GLU A 32 -5.10 28.38 6.45
CA GLU A 32 -4.71 29.79 6.59
C GLU A 32 -3.27 29.97 7.11
N MET A 33 -2.74 28.96 7.78
CA MET A 33 -1.37 28.94 8.30
C MET A 33 -0.36 28.38 7.29
N GLY A 34 -0.78 27.98 6.09
CA GLY A 34 0.09 27.36 5.09
C GLY A 34 0.46 25.91 5.38
N VAL A 35 -0.31 25.21 6.22
CA VAL A 35 -0.10 23.80 6.53
C VAL A 35 -1.01 22.94 5.65
N CYS A 36 -0.46 21.91 5.01
CA CYS A 36 -1.21 21.07 4.09
C CYS A 36 -2.14 20.07 4.80
N THR A 37 -3.15 19.60 4.08
CA THR A 37 -4.11 18.59 4.53
C THR A 37 -3.43 17.30 5.00
N ALA A 38 -2.34 16.86 4.36
CA ALA A 38 -1.60 15.67 4.79
C ALA A 38 -0.95 15.85 6.17
N CYS A 39 -0.38 17.02 6.46
CA CYS A 39 0.14 17.32 7.79
C CYS A 39 -0.97 17.38 8.85
N ARG A 40 -2.12 17.95 8.53
CA ARG A 40 -3.28 17.98 9.45
C ARG A 40 -3.84 16.59 9.70
N SER A 41 -3.98 15.78 8.66
CA SER A 41 -4.38 14.38 8.79
C SER A 41 -3.41 13.57 9.66
N SER A 42 -2.10 13.86 9.55
CA SER A 42 -1.09 13.23 10.41
C SER A 42 -1.24 13.62 11.89
N GLU A 43 -1.69 14.83 12.20
CA GLU A 43 -1.96 15.27 13.58
C GLU A 43 -3.15 14.51 14.18
N GLU A 44 -4.16 14.17 13.38
CA GLU A 44 -5.32 13.38 13.82
C GLU A 44 -4.93 12.02 14.40
N LYS A 45 -3.80 11.44 13.98
CA LYS A 45 -3.28 10.18 14.53
C LYS A 45 -3.07 10.22 16.05
N MET A 46 -2.76 11.39 16.59
CA MET A 46 -2.55 11.57 18.04
C MET A 46 -3.84 11.50 18.84
N HIS A 47 -4.99 11.66 18.19
CA HIS A 47 -6.32 11.65 18.80
C HIS A 47 -7.09 10.36 18.56
N ILE A 48 -6.51 9.42 17.81
CA ILE A 48 -7.14 8.13 17.54
C ILE A 48 -7.11 7.25 18.79
N ASN A 49 -8.25 6.66 19.14
CA ASN A 49 -8.30 5.60 20.13
C ASN A 49 -7.81 4.28 19.49
N TRP A 50 -6.50 4.06 19.59
CA TRP A 50 -5.84 2.87 19.01
C TRP A 50 -6.32 1.56 19.61
N GLN A 51 -6.71 1.55 20.90
CA GLN A 51 -7.28 0.36 21.52
C GLN A 51 -8.61 -0.04 20.88
N ALA A 52 -9.50 0.91 20.69
CA ALA A 52 -10.77 0.65 19.99
C ALA A 52 -10.54 0.20 18.53
N ARG A 53 -9.51 0.72 17.85
CA ARG A 53 -9.12 0.29 16.51
C ARG A 53 -8.61 -1.15 16.49
N GLU A 54 -7.81 -1.53 17.48
CA GLU A 54 -7.32 -2.89 17.62
C GLU A 54 -8.47 -3.87 17.87
N GLU A 55 -9.42 -3.53 18.73
CA GLU A 55 -10.61 -4.34 18.98
C GLU A 55 -11.43 -4.56 17.69
N GLN A 56 -11.61 -3.52 16.87
CA GLN A 56 -12.25 -3.63 15.56
C GLN A 56 -11.47 -4.55 14.61
N LEU A 57 -10.15 -4.40 14.55
CA LEU A 57 -9.29 -5.25 13.73
C LEU A 57 -9.40 -6.70 14.16
N GLN A 58 -9.29 -6.99 15.46
CA GLN A 58 -9.41 -8.35 16.00
C GLN A 58 -10.75 -8.98 15.65
N LYS A 59 -11.84 -8.21 15.70
CA LYS A 59 -13.17 -8.69 15.29
C LYS A 59 -13.20 -9.09 13.81
N ILE A 60 -12.65 -8.26 12.92
CA ILE A 60 -12.57 -8.55 11.48
C ILE A 60 -11.73 -9.81 11.23
N LEU A 61 -10.57 -9.93 11.89
CA LEU A 61 -9.67 -11.06 11.72
C LEU A 61 -10.29 -12.37 12.23
N ASN A 62 -10.99 -12.32 13.36
CA ASN A 62 -11.69 -13.48 13.91
C ASN A 62 -12.86 -13.94 13.02
N ASP A 63 -13.62 -12.99 12.48
CA ASP A 63 -14.68 -13.28 11.52
C ASP A 63 -14.13 -13.94 10.23
N ALA A 64 -13.00 -13.46 9.75
CA ALA A 64 -12.30 -14.07 8.62
C ALA A 64 -11.85 -15.51 8.92
N LYS A 65 -11.26 -15.79 10.09
CA LYS A 65 -10.89 -17.13 10.52
C LYS A 65 -12.10 -18.07 10.57
N GLN A 66 -13.21 -17.60 11.13
CA GLN A 66 -14.43 -18.41 11.21
C GLN A 66 -14.98 -18.76 9.82
N LYS A 67 -14.96 -17.79 8.89
CA LYS A 67 -15.42 -17.99 7.50
C LYS A 67 -14.49 -18.91 6.70
N ALA A 68 -13.20 -18.84 6.96
CA ALA A 68 -12.19 -19.64 6.26
C ALA A 68 -12.18 -21.12 6.68
N GLY A 69 -12.57 -21.43 7.91
CA GLY A 69 -12.49 -22.79 8.46
C GLY A 69 -11.05 -23.33 8.42
N ASP A 70 -10.84 -24.43 7.68
CA ASP A 70 -9.50 -25.01 7.50
C ASP A 70 -8.67 -24.36 6.39
N GLY A 71 -9.27 -23.45 5.60
CA GLY A 71 -8.63 -22.75 4.48
C GLY A 71 -7.75 -21.59 4.89
N TYR A 72 -7.47 -20.70 3.92
CA TYR A 72 -6.73 -19.47 4.15
C TYR A 72 -7.66 -18.40 4.72
N ASP A 73 -7.22 -17.74 5.79
CA ASP A 73 -7.98 -16.68 6.46
C ASP A 73 -8.02 -15.39 5.64
N CYS A 74 -6.93 -15.12 4.95
CA CYS A 74 -6.81 -13.92 4.12
C CYS A 74 -5.84 -14.10 2.94
N VAL A 75 -5.96 -13.21 1.96
CA VAL A 75 -4.93 -12.96 0.95
C VAL A 75 -4.01 -11.85 1.45
N LEU A 76 -2.71 -12.07 1.37
CA LEU A 76 -1.67 -11.11 1.71
C LEU A 76 -0.84 -10.77 0.47
N PRO A 77 -1.03 -9.60 -0.15
CA PRO A 77 -0.14 -9.12 -1.20
C PRO A 77 1.25 -8.84 -0.63
N ILE A 78 2.29 -9.41 -1.25
CA ILE A 78 3.67 -9.24 -0.81
C ILE A 78 4.58 -8.88 -1.97
N SER A 79 5.58 -8.05 -1.69
CA SER A 79 6.60 -7.62 -2.66
C SER A 79 8.04 -7.95 -2.22
N GLY A 80 8.23 -8.44 -0.99
CA GLY A 80 9.56 -8.59 -0.38
C GLY A 80 10.12 -7.30 0.21
N GLY A 81 9.35 -6.21 0.22
CA GLY A 81 9.70 -4.97 0.91
C GLY A 81 9.50 -5.06 2.42
N LYS A 82 10.01 -4.06 3.17
CA LYS A 82 9.92 -4.01 4.63
C LYS A 82 8.47 -4.11 5.16
N ASP A 83 7.54 -3.48 4.45
CA ASP A 83 6.14 -3.46 4.85
C ASP A 83 5.47 -4.83 4.67
N SER A 84 5.83 -5.58 3.61
CA SER A 84 5.40 -6.97 3.43
C SER A 84 5.87 -7.87 4.56
N PHE A 85 7.12 -7.72 5.03
CA PHE A 85 7.64 -8.45 6.18
C PHE A 85 6.89 -8.11 7.46
N PHE A 86 6.66 -6.81 7.69
CA PHE A 86 5.91 -6.35 8.86
C PHE A 86 4.49 -6.90 8.89
N GLN A 87 3.79 -6.83 7.75
CA GLN A 87 2.44 -7.37 7.63
C GLN A 87 2.39 -8.88 7.86
N ALA A 88 3.29 -9.64 7.23
CA ALA A 88 3.39 -11.08 7.43
C ALA A 88 3.66 -11.41 8.90
N HIS A 89 4.57 -10.65 9.56
CA HIS A 89 4.83 -10.80 10.98
C HIS A 89 3.58 -10.59 11.83
N VAL A 90 2.89 -9.48 11.60
CA VAL A 90 1.68 -9.14 12.36
C VAL A 90 0.58 -10.17 12.15
N LEU A 91 0.28 -10.53 10.90
CA LEU A 91 -0.80 -11.48 10.61
C LEU A 91 -0.49 -12.88 11.13
N VAL A 92 0.73 -13.39 10.92
CA VAL A 92 1.09 -14.77 11.26
C VAL A 92 1.49 -14.90 12.73
N LYS A 93 2.39 -14.04 13.23
CA LYS A 93 2.97 -14.20 14.56
C LYS A 93 2.17 -13.53 15.66
N VAL A 94 1.54 -12.38 15.39
CA VAL A 94 0.75 -11.67 16.41
C VAL A 94 -0.68 -12.19 16.43
N TYR A 95 -1.33 -12.26 15.27
CA TYR A 95 -2.75 -12.65 15.20
C TYR A 95 -2.99 -14.11 14.83
N GLY A 96 -1.96 -14.87 14.46
CA GLY A 96 -2.06 -16.30 14.16
C GLY A 96 -2.98 -16.64 12.99
N LEU A 97 -2.96 -15.82 11.93
CA LEU A 97 -3.67 -16.09 10.69
C LEU A 97 -2.88 -17.05 9.79
N LYS A 98 -3.61 -17.66 8.84
CA LYS A 98 -3.08 -18.48 7.74
C LYS A 98 -3.26 -17.73 6.41
N PRO A 99 -2.39 -16.78 6.06
CA PRO A 99 -2.53 -16.02 4.82
C PRO A 99 -2.03 -16.82 3.62
N LEU A 100 -2.69 -16.64 2.46
CA LEU A 100 -2.14 -16.97 1.16
C LEU A 100 -1.38 -15.76 0.64
N ALA A 101 -0.07 -15.88 0.48
CA ALA A 101 0.77 -14.82 -0.08
C ALA A 101 0.54 -14.71 -1.59
N VAL A 102 0.43 -13.48 -2.10
CA VAL A 102 0.17 -13.22 -3.53
C VAL A 102 1.08 -12.14 -4.05
N THR A 103 1.70 -12.36 -5.21
CA THR A 103 2.56 -11.38 -5.87
C THR A 103 2.19 -11.21 -7.34
N PHE A 104 1.96 -9.98 -7.77
CA PHE A 104 1.99 -9.62 -9.19
C PHE A 104 3.39 -9.14 -9.54
N SER A 105 4.10 -9.88 -10.41
CA SER A 105 5.47 -9.55 -10.77
C SER A 105 5.53 -8.45 -11.82
N HIS A 106 6.27 -7.39 -11.53
CA HIS A 106 6.58 -6.34 -12.51
C HIS A 106 7.72 -6.72 -13.48
N ASN A 107 8.30 -7.90 -13.37
CA ASN A 107 9.44 -8.42 -14.16
C ASN A 107 10.82 -7.79 -13.88
N TRP A 108 10.95 -6.85 -12.96
CA TRP A 108 12.20 -6.11 -12.70
C TRP A 108 12.64 -6.19 -11.24
N PHE A 109 12.49 -7.35 -10.61
CA PHE A 109 13.05 -7.55 -9.29
C PHE A 109 14.58 -7.41 -9.32
N SER A 110 15.13 -6.66 -8.38
CA SER A 110 16.55 -6.76 -8.07
C SER A 110 16.86 -8.10 -7.39
N GLU A 111 18.11 -8.54 -7.41
CA GLU A 111 18.53 -9.74 -6.70
C GLU A 111 18.16 -9.70 -5.22
N THR A 112 18.40 -8.56 -4.56
CA THR A 112 18.02 -8.34 -3.16
C THR A 112 16.50 -8.39 -2.97
N GLY A 113 15.72 -7.77 -3.87
CA GLY A 113 14.25 -7.79 -3.79
C GLY A 113 13.68 -9.19 -3.93
N PHE A 114 14.24 -9.98 -4.86
CA PHE A 114 13.85 -11.37 -5.03
C PHE A 114 14.25 -12.24 -3.82
N TYR A 115 15.46 -12.08 -3.33
CA TYR A 115 15.92 -12.75 -2.11
C TYR A 115 15.01 -12.44 -0.91
N ASN A 116 14.68 -11.17 -0.70
CA ASN A 116 13.81 -10.74 0.38
C ASN A 116 12.41 -11.35 0.27
N LEU A 117 11.86 -11.43 -0.96
CA LEU A 117 10.56 -12.08 -1.19
C LEU A 117 10.62 -13.55 -0.77
N GLN A 118 11.62 -14.31 -1.24
CA GLN A 118 11.79 -15.72 -0.87
C GLN A 118 11.99 -15.87 0.65
N ARG A 119 12.80 -15.01 1.24
CA ARG A 119 13.04 -15.05 2.69
C ARG A 119 11.79 -14.76 3.51
N CYS A 120 10.91 -13.88 3.04
CA CYS A 120 9.62 -13.62 3.68
C CYS A 120 8.74 -14.88 3.69
N LEU A 121 8.65 -15.56 2.55
CA LEU A 121 7.89 -16.80 2.43
C LEU A 121 8.40 -17.90 3.37
N GLU A 122 9.72 -18.09 3.43
CA GLU A 122 10.36 -19.08 4.29
C GLU A 122 10.15 -18.78 5.79
N VAL A 123 10.43 -17.55 6.23
CA VAL A 123 10.36 -17.15 7.64
C VAL A 123 8.96 -17.31 8.22
N PHE A 124 7.95 -17.01 7.42
CA PHE A 124 6.56 -17.09 7.84
C PHE A 124 5.85 -18.36 7.38
N ASN A 125 6.56 -19.24 6.65
CA ASN A 125 6.03 -20.50 6.12
C ASN A 125 4.73 -20.27 5.32
N LEU A 126 4.79 -19.42 4.29
CA LEU A 126 3.64 -19.01 3.51
C LEU A 126 3.53 -19.77 2.19
N ASP A 127 2.34 -20.23 1.87
CA ASP A 127 2.02 -20.61 0.49
C ASP A 127 1.94 -19.38 -0.39
N HIS A 128 2.41 -19.48 -1.63
CA HIS A 128 2.58 -18.33 -2.51
C HIS A 128 2.05 -18.55 -3.92
N ILE A 129 1.28 -17.60 -4.42
CA ILE A 129 0.88 -17.52 -5.82
C ILE A 129 1.49 -16.27 -6.43
N GLN A 130 2.34 -16.46 -7.45
CA GLN A 130 2.91 -15.36 -8.23
C GLN A 130 2.45 -15.42 -9.67
N PHE A 131 1.98 -14.30 -10.19
CA PHE A 131 1.75 -14.11 -11.62
C PHE A 131 2.83 -13.23 -12.21
N THR A 132 3.51 -13.74 -13.24
CA THR A 132 4.53 -13.01 -13.98
C THR A 132 4.06 -12.85 -15.42
N PRO A 133 3.62 -11.66 -15.83
CA PRO A 133 3.22 -11.42 -17.23
C PRO A 133 4.43 -11.54 -18.16
N ALA A 134 4.19 -11.91 -19.42
CA ALA A 134 5.25 -11.99 -20.40
C ALA A 134 5.96 -10.64 -20.58
N ARG A 135 7.30 -10.63 -20.52
CA ARG A 135 8.12 -9.41 -20.62
C ARG A 135 7.81 -8.57 -21.86
N GLY A 136 7.55 -9.21 -23.00
CA GLY A 136 7.16 -8.51 -24.23
C GLY A 136 5.85 -7.73 -24.08
N THR A 137 4.88 -8.27 -23.37
CA THR A 137 3.61 -7.59 -23.05
C THR A 137 3.85 -6.40 -22.13
N VAL A 138 4.62 -6.59 -21.05
CA VAL A 138 5.00 -5.54 -20.12
C VAL A 138 5.69 -4.37 -20.83
N ASN A 139 6.68 -4.66 -21.68
CA ASN A 139 7.40 -3.64 -22.44
C ASN A 139 6.48 -2.85 -23.39
N LYS A 140 5.51 -3.52 -24.04
CA LYS A 140 4.52 -2.84 -24.90
C LYS A 140 3.60 -1.93 -24.09
N LEU A 141 3.12 -2.41 -22.94
CA LEU A 141 2.26 -1.63 -22.05
C LEU A 141 3.00 -0.40 -21.51
N ALA A 142 4.22 -0.57 -21.00
CA ALA A 142 5.04 0.53 -20.50
C ALA A 142 5.27 1.63 -21.55
N ARG A 143 5.60 1.25 -22.80
CA ARG A 143 5.79 2.21 -23.89
C ARG A 143 4.51 2.97 -24.23
N LYS A 144 3.36 2.28 -24.27
CA LYS A 144 2.08 2.90 -24.59
C LYS A 144 1.60 3.82 -23.47
N SER A 145 1.76 3.40 -22.22
CA SER A 145 1.29 4.17 -21.07
C SER A 145 2.10 5.46 -20.85
N ILE A 146 3.40 5.49 -21.17
CA ILE A 146 4.17 6.75 -21.16
C ILE A 146 3.52 7.80 -22.07
N GLY A 147 3.21 7.44 -23.31
CA GLY A 147 2.61 8.39 -24.26
C GLY A 147 1.15 8.75 -23.95
N ALA A 148 0.41 7.86 -23.30
CA ALA A 148 -1.02 8.05 -23.04
C ALA A 148 -1.31 8.78 -21.72
N ILE A 149 -0.55 8.49 -20.68
CA ILE A 149 -0.83 8.96 -19.30
C ILE A 149 0.43 9.41 -18.55
N GLY A 150 1.60 9.41 -19.18
CA GLY A 150 2.85 9.83 -18.54
C GLY A 150 3.43 8.83 -17.52
N ASP A 151 2.86 7.62 -17.38
CA ASP A 151 3.28 6.62 -16.40
C ASP A 151 3.71 5.31 -17.06
N SER A 152 4.99 4.95 -16.97
CA SER A 152 5.53 3.69 -17.45
C SER A 152 5.16 2.49 -16.58
N CYS A 153 4.76 2.73 -15.34
CA CYS A 153 4.46 1.69 -14.34
C CYS A 153 2.97 1.36 -14.22
N TRP A 154 2.10 1.97 -15.04
CA TRP A 154 0.66 1.74 -15.01
C TRP A 154 0.26 0.27 -14.95
N HIS A 155 0.88 -0.58 -15.76
CA HIS A 155 0.61 -2.02 -15.79
C HIS A 155 0.93 -2.71 -14.45
N CYS A 156 1.97 -2.23 -13.75
CA CYS A 156 2.35 -2.74 -12.44
C CYS A 156 1.31 -2.36 -11.39
N HIS A 157 0.95 -1.08 -11.32
CA HIS A 157 -0.05 -0.58 -10.37
C HIS A 157 -1.41 -1.25 -10.56
N SER A 158 -1.85 -1.37 -11.83
CA SER A 158 -3.09 -2.07 -12.15
C SER A 158 -3.05 -3.55 -11.79
N GLY A 159 -1.95 -4.23 -12.07
CA GLY A 159 -1.77 -5.64 -11.76
C GLY A 159 -1.67 -5.93 -10.28
N VAL A 160 -0.92 -5.10 -9.54
CA VAL A 160 -0.79 -5.19 -8.08
C VAL A 160 -2.16 -4.99 -7.41
N GLY A 161 -2.97 -4.04 -7.88
CA GLY A 161 -4.32 -3.83 -7.34
C GLY A 161 -5.31 -4.94 -7.69
N ALA A 162 -5.31 -5.43 -8.94
CA ALA A 162 -6.32 -6.36 -9.43
C ALA A 162 -6.03 -7.83 -9.10
N PHE A 163 -4.78 -8.27 -9.17
CA PHE A 163 -4.45 -9.69 -9.07
C PHE A 163 -4.75 -10.30 -7.70
N PRO A 164 -4.39 -9.68 -6.56
CA PRO A 164 -4.75 -10.23 -5.25
C PRO A 164 -6.25 -10.33 -5.04
N LEU A 165 -7.02 -9.36 -5.55
CA LEU A 165 -8.48 -9.39 -5.48
C LEU A 165 -9.07 -10.55 -6.32
N GLN A 166 -8.52 -10.81 -7.51
CA GLN A 166 -8.90 -11.95 -8.34
C GLN A 166 -8.61 -13.28 -7.64
N ILE A 167 -7.47 -13.40 -6.96
CA ILE A 167 -7.13 -14.60 -6.18
C ILE A 167 -8.09 -14.76 -5.01
N ALA A 168 -8.34 -13.72 -4.23
CA ALA A 168 -9.28 -13.76 -3.12
C ALA A 168 -10.67 -14.25 -3.58
N THR A 169 -11.17 -13.69 -4.67
CA THR A 169 -12.47 -14.04 -5.23
C THR A 169 -12.48 -15.49 -5.76
N LYS A 170 -11.46 -15.87 -6.54
CA LYS A 170 -11.38 -17.19 -7.17
C LYS A 170 -11.27 -18.32 -6.14
N PHE A 171 -10.50 -18.11 -5.08
CA PHE A 171 -10.30 -19.08 -4.01
C PHE A 171 -11.32 -18.90 -2.87
N LYS A 172 -12.25 -17.93 -2.98
CA LYS A 172 -13.26 -17.61 -1.96
C LYS A 172 -12.66 -17.32 -0.59
N ILE A 173 -11.50 -16.66 -0.56
CA ILE A 173 -10.84 -16.26 0.67
C ILE A 173 -11.54 -15.02 1.22
N PRO A 174 -11.98 -15.02 2.48
CA PRO A 174 -12.93 -14.03 2.99
C PRO A 174 -12.35 -12.63 3.21
N LEU A 175 -11.02 -12.47 3.27
CA LEU A 175 -10.35 -11.21 3.60
C LEU A 175 -9.17 -10.96 2.67
N LEU A 176 -8.98 -9.71 2.26
CA LEU A 176 -7.77 -9.21 1.63
C LEU A 176 -7.14 -8.15 2.55
N VAL A 177 -5.90 -8.39 3.01
CA VAL A 177 -5.18 -7.44 3.87
C VAL A 177 -4.20 -6.66 3.02
N TRP A 178 -4.48 -5.38 2.85
CA TRP A 178 -3.65 -4.48 2.06
C TRP A 178 -2.65 -3.72 2.94
N GLY A 179 -1.45 -3.51 2.45
CA GLY A 179 -0.36 -2.90 3.22
C GLY A 179 -0.26 -1.40 3.11
N GLU A 180 -1.03 -0.80 2.24
CA GLU A 180 -1.01 0.63 2.00
C GLU A 180 -2.36 1.24 2.33
N SER A 181 -2.34 2.42 2.94
CA SER A 181 -3.53 3.20 3.23
C SER A 181 -3.55 4.45 2.37
N ILE A 182 -4.64 4.69 1.65
CA ILE A 182 -4.87 5.92 0.89
C ILE A 182 -4.80 7.14 1.82
N ALA A 183 -5.25 7.01 3.06
CA ALA A 183 -5.18 8.07 4.06
C ALA A 183 -3.74 8.49 4.41
N GLU A 184 -2.77 7.59 4.28
CA GLU A 184 -1.36 7.88 4.54
C GLU A 184 -0.64 8.40 3.31
N ASN A 185 -0.96 7.86 2.13
CA ASN A 185 -0.23 8.19 0.91
C ASN A 185 -0.65 9.52 0.30
N ASP A 186 -1.94 9.81 0.26
CA ASP A 186 -2.46 10.95 -0.50
C ASP A 186 -2.98 12.10 0.38
N GLY A 187 -3.12 11.89 1.68
CA GLY A 187 -3.77 12.86 2.57
C GLY A 187 -5.25 13.15 2.21
N ARG A 188 -5.84 12.32 1.34
CA ARG A 188 -7.20 12.51 0.82
C ARG A 188 -8.28 11.86 1.70
N ALA A 189 -7.92 10.83 2.43
CA ALA A 189 -8.82 10.16 3.34
C ALA A 189 -8.48 10.55 4.78
N THR A 190 -9.49 10.77 5.59
CA THR A 190 -9.32 10.98 7.01
C THR A 190 -9.32 9.63 7.72
N TYR A 191 -8.60 9.52 8.85
CA TYR A 191 -8.63 8.33 9.70
C TYR A 191 -10.00 8.09 10.36
N GLN A 192 -10.94 8.99 10.13
CA GLN A 192 -12.32 8.93 10.63
C GLN A 192 -13.28 8.25 9.67
N CYS A 193 -12.86 7.92 8.44
CA CYS A 193 -13.72 7.15 7.55
C CYS A 193 -14.08 5.83 8.22
N PRO A 194 -15.37 5.56 8.47
CA PRO A 194 -15.79 4.24 8.91
C PRO A 194 -15.46 3.22 7.81
N VAL A 195 -14.93 2.10 8.21
CA VAL A 195 -14.69 0.94 7.35
C VAL A 195 -16.03 0.32 6.98
#